data_9ba8cab099cf539a3f1b6a7c3019455e
#
_entry.id   9ba8cab099cf539a3f1b6a7c3019455e
#
_cell.length_a   1.000
_cell.length_b   1.000
_cell.length_c   1.000
_cell.angle_alpha   90.00
_cell.angle_beta   90.00
_cell.angle_gamma   90.00
#
_symmetry.space_group_name_H-M   'P 1'
#
loop_
_entity.id
_entity.type
_entity.pdbx_description
1 polymer ?
#
loop_
_entity_poly.entity_id
_entity_poly.type
_entity_poly.pdbx_seq_one_letter_code
_entity_poly.pdbx_strand_id
1 'polypeptide(L)'
;MRPPQLPEQPVGVVRAEHLTRLLRTYEGRDFTSRRDSAIILLLVDTGMRRAECVGMTLDDLDLDQRIVWVLGKGRRPRALPIGRKTAQALDRYLRVRDEHRLSHLPHLWVGRNGPMTPSGIYQVVHDRARAAGLPAMHPHQLRHAFATSWLAEGGNENELMLVAGWKSRIMVDRYTKATAVERARASHARLPPADRL
;
A
#
# COMPACT_ATOMS: atom_id res chain seq x y z
N MET A 1 33.04 0.52 19.93
CA MET A 1 33.06 -0.13 18.61
C MET A 1 31.63 -0.02 18.02
N ARG A 2 31.43 0.66 16.90
CA ARG A 2 30.14 0.63 16.19
C ARG A 2 30.07 -0.69 15.43
N PRO A 3 28.95 -1.43 15.50
CA PRO A 3 28.79 -2.64 14.69
C PRO A 3 28.89 -2.28 13.20
N PRO A 4 29.45 -3.17 12.36
CA PRO A 4 29.57 -2.93 10.93
C PRO A 4 28.16 -2.75 10.33
N GLN A 5 27.96 -1.65 9.63
CA GLN A 5 26.75 -1.46 8.84
C GLN A 5 26.83 -2.42 7.65
N LEU A 6 25.98 -3.45 7.67
CA LEU A 6 25.77 -4.29 6.51
C LEU A 6 25.32 -3.41 5.34
N PRO A 7 25.90 -3.57 4.14
CA PRO A 7 25.43 -2.83 2.97
C PRO A 7 23.96 -3.14 2.76
N GLU A 8 23.11 -2.09 2.77
CA GLU A 8 21.69 -2.23 2.48
C GLU A 8 21.57 -2.84 1.07
N GLN A 9 21.08 -4.07 1.00
CA GLN A 9 20.72 -4.66 -0.28
C GLN A 9 19.64 -3.76 -0.91
N PRO A 10 19.79 -3.34 -2.17
CA PRO A 10 18.78 -2.56 -2.83
C PRO A 10 17.48 -3.36 -2.82
N VAL A 11 16.47 -2.83 -2.12
CA VAL A 11 15.12 -3.41 -2.14
C VAL A 11 14.66 -3.39 -3.59
N GLY A 12 14.40 -4.56 -4.16
CA GLY A 12 14.01 -4.68 -5.56
C GLY A 12 12.87 -3.72 -5.87
N VAL A 13 13.12 -2.79 -6.79
CA VAL A 13 12.16 -1.74 -7.15
C VAL A 13 10.96 -2.39 -7.83
N VAL A 14 9.80 -2.32 -7.21
CA VAL A 14 8.54 -2.76 -7.82
C VAL A 14 8.15 -1.70 -8.87
N ARG A 15 8.23 -2.06 -10.14
CA ARG A 15 7.87 -1.18 -11.25
C ARG A 15 6.34 -1.12 -11.43
N ALA A 16 5.83 -0.04 -12.02
CA ALA A 16 4.41 0.10 -12.33
C ALA A 16 3.85 -1.08 -13.16
N GLU A 17 4.65 -1.62 -14.07
CA GLU A 17 4.31 -2.80 -14.87
C GLU A 17 4.09 -4.04 -14.01
N HIS A 18 4.90 -4.23 -12.96
CA HIS A 18 4.74 -5.33 -12.01
C HIS A 18 3.42 -5.21 -11.24
N LEU A 19 3.07 -3.98 -10.79
CA LEU A 19 1.80 -3.72 -10.12
C LEU A 19 0.60 -3.99 -11.06
N THR A 20 0.69 -3.55 -12.31
CA THR A 20 -0.34 -3.81 -13.31
C THR A 20 -0.52 -5.31 -13.56
N ARG A 21 0.57 -6.06 -13.72
CA ARG A 21 0.52 -7.53 -13.87
C ARG A 21 -0.05 -8.21 -12.63
N LEU A 22 0.39 -7.77 -11.45
CA LEU A 22 -0.11 -8.28 -10.18
C LEU A 22 -1.63 -8.11 -10.09
N LEU A 23 -2.14 -6.93 -10.43
CA LEU A 23 -3.57 -6.61 -10.37
C LEU A 23 -4.41 -7.39 -11.40
N ARG A 24 -3.87 -7.73 -12.56
CA ARG A 24 -4.56 -8.56 -13.56
C ARG A 24 -4.84 -10.00 -13.11
N THR A 25 -4.15 -10.50 -12.08
CA THR A 25 -4.41 -11.84 -11.52
C THR A 25 -5.71 -11.94 -10.71
N TYR A 26 -6.50 -10.84 -10.60
CA TYR A 26 -7.69 -10.73 -9.74
C TYR A 26 -9.01 -10.62 -10.50
N GLU A 27 -9.11 -11.19 -11.68
CA GLU A 27 -10.36 -11.13 -12.48
C GLU A 27 -11.46 -12.07 -11.94
N GLY A 28 -11.14 -12.88 -10.90
CA GLY A 28 -12.09 -13.78 -10.26
C GLY A 28 -13.20 -13.06 -9.48
N ARG A 29 -14.39 -13.68 -9.46
CA ARG A 29 -15.55 -13.19 -8.71
C ARG A 29 -15.75 -13.88 -7.36
N ASP A 30 -14.92 -14.90 -7.08
CA ASP A 30 -14.96 -15.65 -5.83
C ASP A 30 -14.45 -14.82 -4.64
N PHE A 31 -14.77 -15.29 -3.44
CA PHE A 31 -14.40 -14.65 -2.18
C PHE A 31 -12.89 -14.36 -2.09
N THR A 32 -12.06 -15.35 -2.37
CA THR A 32 -10.59 -15.25 -2.23
C THR A 32 -10.02 -14.22 -3.21
N SER A 33 -10.45 -14.26 -4.46
CA SER A 33 -10.01 -13.30 -5.49
C SER A 33 -10.38 -11.87 -5.12
N ARG A 34 -11.60 -11.62 -4.66
CA ARG A 34 -12.05 -10.27 -4.25
C ARG A 34 -11.34 -9.78 -3.00
N ARG A 35 -11.16 -10.64 -1.99
CA ARG A 35 -10.39 -10.32 -0.78
C ARG A 35 -8.96 -9.94 -1.11
N ASP A 36 -8.28 -10.79 -1.86
CA ASP A 36 -6.87 -10.61 -2.17
C ASP A 36 -6.63 -9.36 -3.03
N SER A 37 -7.53 -9.10 -4.00
CA SER A 37 -7.51 -7.86 -4.79
C SER A 37 -7.64 -6.62 -3.90
N ALA A 38 -8.60 -6.61 -2.98
CA ALA A 38 -8.81 -5.50 -2.06
C ALA A 38 -7.59 -5.28 -1.15
N ILE A 39 -6.99 -6.35 -0.62
CA ILE A 39 -5.78 -6.27 0.19
C ILE A 39 -4.63 -5.62 -0.58
N ILE A 40 -4.35 -6.08 -1.80
CA ILE A 40 -3.21 -5.56 -2.57
C ILE A 40 -3.44 -4.12 -3.00
N LEU A 41 -4.64 -3.78 -3.50
CA LEU A 41 -4.97 -2.41 -3.85
C LEU A 41 -4.82 -1.48 -2.65
N LEU A 42 -5.30 -1.89 -1.48
CA LEU A 42 -5.19 -1.10 -0.26
C LEU A 42 -3.72 -0.89 0.16
N LEU A 43 -2.89 -1.94 0.09
CA LEU A 43 -1.46 -1.83 0.41
C LEU A 43 -0.70 -0.94 -0.58
N VAL A 44 -1.03 -1.02 -1.88
CA VAL A 44 -0.41 -0.20 -2.93
C VAL A 44 -0.83 1.26 -2.81
N ASP A 45 -2.08 1.51 -2.51
CA ASP A 45 -2.69 2.85 -2.52
C ASP A 45 -2.34 3.66 -1.27
N THR A 46 -2.15 3.01 -0.13
CA THR A 46 -1.92 3.68 1.15
C THR A 46 -0.51 3.52 1.70
N GLY A 47 0.22 2.55 1.20
CA GLY A 47 1.52 2.19 1.77
C GLY A 47 1.48 1.81 3.25
N MET A 48 0.32 1.43 3.80
CA MET A 48 0.20 1.04 5.21
C MET A 48 1.09 -0.15 5.56
N ARG A 49 1.37 -0.32 6.84
CA ARG A 49 2.13 -1.48 7.32
C ARG A 49 1.27 -2.73 7.30
N ARG A 50 1.89 -3.89 7.07
CA ARG A 50 1.21 -5.19 7.13
C ARG A 50 0.42 -5.39 8.41
N ALA A 51 0.99 -5.02 9.56
CA ALA A 51 0.33 -5.13 10.85
C ALA A 51 -0.89 -4.19 10.98
N GLU A 52 -0.82 -2.99 10.41
CA GLU A 52 -1.94 -2.06 10.34
C GLU A 52 -3.06 -2.63 9.47
N CYS A 53 -2.72 -3.17 8.30
CA CYS A 53 -3.68 -3.82 7.42
C CYS A 53 -4.41 -4.98 8.13
N VAL A 54 -3.67 -5.88 8.78
CA VAL A 54 -4.26 -7.03 9.48
C VAL A 54 -5.20 -6.61 10.62
N GLY A 55 -4.84 -5.55 11.33
CA GLY A 55 -5.59 -5.08 12.50
C GLY A 55 -6.89 -4.34 12.17
N MET A 56 -7.20 -4.12 10.89
CA MET A 56 -8.41 -3.38 10.48
C MET A 56 -9.68 -4.15 10.79
N THR A 57 -10.69 -3.39 11.18
CA THR A 57 -12.06 -3.83 11.37
C THR A 57 -13.00 -3.24 10.32
N LEU A 58 -14.25 -3.63 10.31
CA LEU A 58 -15.26 -3.04 9.43
C LEU A 58 -15.51 -1.56 9.74
N ASP A 59 -15.41 -1.18 11.03
CA ASP A 59 -15.61 0.20 11.48
C ASP A 59 -14.48 1.15 11.07
N ASP A 60 -13.35 0.60 10.60
CA ASP A 60 -12.23 1.38 10.11
C ASP A 60 -12.42 1.86 8.65
N LEU A 61 -13.57 1.57 8.02
CA LEU A 61 -13.86 1.93 6.63
C LEU A 61 -14.93 3.01 6.52
N ASP A 62 -14.60 4.07 5.81
CA ASP A 62 -15.56 5.03 5.29
C ASP A 62 -15.42 5.09 3.75
N LEU A 63 -16.20 4.27 3.05
CA LEU A 63 -16.13 4.17 1.59
C LEU A 63 -16.74 5.38 0.89
N ASP A 64 -17.68 6.08 1.52
CA ASP A 64 -18.32 7.28 0.96
C ASP A 64 -17.32 8.43 0.92
N GLN A 65 -16.58 8.62 2.01
CA GLN A 65 -15.49 9.60 2.08
C GLN A 65 -14.19 9.07 1.46
N ARG A 66 -14.13 7.80 1.13
CA ARG A 66 -12.92 7.10 0.65
C ARG A 66 -11.75 7.26 1.61
N ILE A 67 -12.00 7.00 2.87
CA ILE A 67 -11.02 7.04 3.95
C ILE A 67 -10.99 5.68 4.64
N VAL A 68 -9.80 5.25 5.02
CA VAL A 68 -9.62 4.12 5.94
C VAL A 68 -8.81 4.59 7.14
N TRP A 69 -9.20 4.09 8.32
CA TRP A 69 -8.53 4.42 9.56
C TRP A 69 -7.58 3.29 9.94
N VAL A 70 -6.39 3.64 10.41
CA VAL A 70 -5.43 2.65 10.90
C VAL A 70 -4.84 3.08 12.24
N LEU A 71 -4.55 2.12 13.09
CA LEU A 71 -3.86 2.35 14.35
C LEU A 71 -2.35 2.26 14.14
N GLY A 72 -1.68 3.39 14.19
CA GLY A 72 -0.23 3.49 14.11
C GLY A 72 0.48 3.07 15.40
N LYS A 73 1.82 3.14 15.38
CA LYS A 73 2.64 2.89 16.59
C LYS A 73 2.23 3.82 17.74
N GLY A 74 1.92 3.23 18.89
CA GLY A 74 1.41 3.94 20.08
C GLY A 74 -0.10 4.15 20.04
N ARG A 75 -0.85 3.34 19.26
CA ARG A 75 -2.33 3.37 19.16
C ARG A 75 -2.89 4.74 18.73
N ARG A 76 -2.14 5.52 17.99
CA ARG A 76 -2.63 6.78 17.42
C ARG A 76 -3.34 6.48 16.10
N PRO A 77 -4.63 6.82 15.98
CA PRO A 77 -5.36 6.64 14.73
C PRO A 77 -4.83 7.64 13.69
N ARG A 78 -4.81 7.22 12.43
CA ARG A 78 -4.62 8.12 11.29
C ARG A 78 -5.55 7.74 10.16
N ALA A 79 -6.09 8.75 9.50
CA ALA A 79 -6.89 8.61 8.31
C ALA A 79 -5.97 8.44 7.10
N LEU A 80 -6.29 7.49 6.25
CA LEU A 80 -5.60 7.26 4.98
C LEU A 80 -6.63 7.42 3.85
N PRO A 81 -6.46 8.40 2.97
CA PRO A 81 -7.30 8.50 1.78
C PRO A 81 -7.03 7.32 0.86
N ILE A 82 -8.08 6.83 0.20
CA ILE A 82 -8.01 5.77 -0.80
C ILE A 82 -8.57 6.21 -2.14
N GLY A 83 -7.98 5.70 -3.21
CA GLY A 83 -8.46 5.96 -4.56
C GLY A 83 -9.76 5.21 -4.89
N ARG A 84 -10.43 5.64 -5.95
CA ARG A 84 -11.69 5.05 -6.40
C ARG A 84 -11.57 3.54 -6.69
N LYS A 85 -10.46 3.08 -7.29
CA LYS A 85 -10.25 1.66 -7.58
C LYS A 85 -10.18 0.82 -6.31
N THR A 86 -9.51 1.32 -5.28
CA THR A 86 -9.38 0.67 -3.97
C THR A 86 -10.73 0.61 -3.27
N ALA A 87 -11.48 1.72 -3.25
CA ALA A 87 -12.83 1.76 -2.68
C ALA A 87 -13.77 0.76 -3.37
N GLN A 88 -13.76 0.69 -4.69
CA GLN A 88 -14.55 -0.29 -5.45
C GLN A 88 -14.15 -1.74 -5.17
N ALA A 89 -12.85 -2.02 -4.97
CA ALA A 89 -12.40 -3.36 -4.63
C ALA A 89 -12.83 -3.75 -3.22
N LEU A 90 -12.76 -2.83 -2.27
CA LEU A 90 -13.27 -3.03 -0.91
C LEU A 90 -14.79 -3.28 -0.92
N ASP A 91 -15.58 -2.46 -1.63
CA ASP A 91 -17.03 -2.67 -1.76
C ASP A 91 -17.36 -4.07 -2.31
N ARG A 92 -16.68 -4.49 -3.40
CA ARG A 92 -16.87 -5.83 -3.97
C ARG A 92 -16.48 -6.95 -3.02
N TYR A 93 -15.45 -6.73 -2.21
CA TYR A 93 -15.05 -7.69 -1.19
C TYR A 93 -16.07 -7.75 -0.06
N LEU A 94 -16.55 -6.62 0.45
CA LEU A 94 -17.54 -6.56 1.52
C LEU A 94 -18.82 -7.33 1.16
N ARG A 95 -19.31 -7.20 -0.07
CA ARG A 95 -20.50 -7.94 -0.53
C ARG A 95 -20.35 -9.46 -0.41
N VAL A 96 -19.21 -10.02 -0.82
CA VAL A 96 -18.98 -11.47 -0.69
C VAL A 96 -18.57 -11.89 0.73
N ARG A 97 -18.04 -10.93 1.51
CA ARG A 97 -17.72 -11.14 2.91
C ARG A 97 -18.97 -11.28 3.77
N ASP A 98 -20.03 -10.55 3.47
CA ASP A 98 -21.33 -10.63 4.17
C ASP A 98 -21.96 -12.03 4.04
N GLU A 99 -21.72 -12.70 2.93
CA GLU A 99 -22.17 -14.08 2.68
C GLU A 99 -21.22 -15.14 3.29
N HIS A 100 -20.07 -14.73 3.80
CA HIS A 100 -19.08 -15.67 4.33
C HIS A 100 -19.47 -16.15 5.72
N ARG A 101 -19.19 -17.44 6.04
CA ARG A 101 -19.50 -18.04 7.36
C ARG A 101 -18.92 -17.29 8.56
N LEU A 102 -17.89 -16.48 8.36
CA LEU A 102 -17.23 -15.65 9.37
C LEU A 102 -17.66 -14.17 9.30
N SER A 103 -18.76 -13.84 8.62
CA SER A 103 -19.27 -12.47 8.49
C SER A 103 -19.54 -11.77 9.82
N HIS A 104 -19.89 -12.54 10.86
CA HIS A 104 -20.13 -12.05 12.21
C HIS A 104 -18.88 -11.48 12.93
N LEU A 105 -17.69 -11.75 12.41
CA LEU A 105 -16.46 -11.23 13.03
C LEU A 105 -16.27 -9.75 12.68
N PRO A 106 -15.79 -8.91 13.62
CA PRO A 106 -15.56 -7.48 13.35
C PRO A 106 -14.35 -7.23 12.41
N HIS A 107 -13.46 -8.19 12.28
CA HIS A 107 -12.24 -8.06 11.48
C HIS A 107 -12.56 -7.85 9.99
N LEU A 108 -11.93 -6.88 9.37
CA LEU A 108 -12.09 -6.64 7.93
C LEU A 108 -11.68 -7.87 7.12
N TRP A 109 -10.53 -8.42 7.40
CA TRP A 109 -9.96 -9.53 6.65
C TRP A 109 -10.23 -10.87 7.33
N VAL A 110 -11.00 -11.71 6.68
CA VAL A 110 -11.26 -13.07 7.14
C VAL A 110 -10.66 -14.10 6.20
N GLY A 111 -10.10 -15.13 6.80
CA GLY A 111 -9.55 -16.29 6.12
C GLY A 111 -10.49 -17.50 6.20
N ARG A 112 -9.95 -18.69 5.94
CA ARG A 112 -10.75 -19.94 5.98
C ARG A 112 -11.29 -20.23 7.37
N ASN A 113 -10.51 -20.06 8.43
CA ASN A 113 -10.85 -20.53 9.78
C ASN A 113 -10.90 -19.42 10.83
N GLY A 114 -10.76 -18.17 10.46
CA GLY A 114 -10.74 -17.03 11.39
C GLY A 114 -10.25 -15.75 10.73
N PRO A 115 -9.94 -14.72 11.51
CA PRO A 115 -9.30 -13.51 11.01
C PRO A 115 -7.98 -13.83 10.32
N MET A 116 -7.61 -13.03 9.31
CA MET A 116 -6.31 -13.17 8.68
C MET A 116 -5.18 -12.77 9.63
N THR A 117 -4.06 -13.44 9.48
CA THR A 117 -2.83 -13.17 10.23
C THR A 117 -1.86 -12.33 9.39
N PRO A 118 -0.80 -11.75 10.00
CA PRO A 118 0.26 -11.11 9.25
C PRO A 118 0.91 -12.04 8.20
N SER A 119 1.05 -13.32 8.53
CA SER A 119 1.54 -14.32 7.56
C SER A 119 0.55 -14.55 6.43
N GLY A 120 -0.76 -14.50 6.70
CA GLY A 120 -1.79 -14.61 5.65
C GLY A 120 -1.72 -13.46 4.64
N ILE A 121 -1.57 -12.21 5.11
CA ILE A 121 -1.38 -11.05 4.21
C ILE A 121 -0.07 -11.18 3.40
N TYR A 122 1.00 -11.64 4.03
CA TYR A 122 2.25 -11.91 3.33
C TYR A 122 2.04 -12.94 2.20
N GLN A 123 1.35 -14.05 2.51
CA GLN A 123 1.10 -15.12 1.57
C GLN A 123 0.24 -14.66 0.38
N VAL A 124 -0.76 -13.81 0.62
CA VAL A 124 -1.55 -13.19 -0.46
C VAL A 124 -0.64 -12.47 -1.46
N VAL A 125 0.25 -11.59 -0.99
CA VAL A 125 1.15 -10.84 -1.87
C VAL A 125 2.12 -11.77 -2.60
N HIS A 126 2.71 -12.72 -1.88
CA HIS A 126 3.68 -13.67 -2.41
C HIS A 126 3.07 -14.57 -3.50
N ASP A 127 1.92 -15.20 -3.21
CA ASP A 127 1.30 -16.16 -4.14
C ASP A 127 0.77 -15.47 -5.40
N ARG A 128 0.27 -14.26 -5.25
CA ARG A 128 -0.21 -13.49 -6.39
C ARG A 128 0.93 -12.97 -7.26
N ALA A 129 2.06 -12.59 -6.67
CA ALA A 129 3.26 -12.27 -7.44
C ALA A 129 3.72 -13.48 -8.27
N ARG A 130 3.75 -14.65 -7.64
CA ARG A 130 4.08 -15.93 -8.33
C ARG A 130 3.09 -16.24 -9.46
N ALA A 131 1.79 -16.09 -9.22
CA ALA A 131 0.75 -16.30 -10.24
C ALA A 131 0.86 -15.32 -11.42
N ALA A 132 1.36 -14.11 -11.17
CA ALA A 132 1.66 -13.11 -12.20
C ALA A 132 2.97 -13.38 -12.94
N GLY A 133 3.74 -14.42 -12.59
CA GLY A 133 5.07 -14.67 -13.12
C GLY A 133 6.08 -13.58 -12.75
N LEU A 134 5.90 -12.98 -11.57
CA LEU A 134 6.79 -11.96 -11.02
C LEU A 134 7.78 -12.58 -10.02
N PRO A 135 8.92 -11.91 -9.77
CA PRO A 135 9.78 -12.26 -8.63
C PRO A 135 8.98 -12.25 -7.32
N ALA A 136 9.46 -12.98 -6.32
CA ALA A 136 8.85 -12.99 -5.00
C ALA A 136 8.65 -11.56 -4.47
N MET A 137 7.41 -11.23 -4.10
CA MET A 137 7.05 -9.90 -3.58
C MET A 137 6.55 -10.00 -2.15
N HIS A 138 6.74 -8.91 -1.40
CA HIS A 138 6.37 -8.81 -0.01
C HIS A 138 5.59 -7.50 0.23
N PRO A 139 4.71 -7.42 1.24
CA PRO A 139 3.96 -6.21 1.56
C PRO A 139 4.84 -4.96 1.74
N HIS A 140 6.05 -5.13 2.25
CA HIS A 140 6.99 -4.03 2.41
C HIS A 140 7.45 -3.42 1.07
N GLN A 141 7.58 -4.24 0.02
CA GLN A 141 7.91 -3.76 -1.33
C GLN A 141 6.75 -2.96 -1.95
N LEU A 142 5.49 -3.33 -1.66
CA LEU A 142 4.32 -2.53 -2.09
C LEU A 142 4.32 -1.15 -1.41
N ARG A 143 4.70 -1.09 -0.14
CA ARG A 143 4.88 0.18 0.57
C ARG A 143 6.04 1.01 -0.01
N HIS A 144 7.14 0.38 -0.44
CA HIS A 144 8.21 1.07 -1.16
C HIS A 144 7.70 1.61 -2.50
N ALA A 145 6.94 0.81 -3.26
CA ALA A 145 6.34 1.23 -4.51
C ALA A 145 5.41 2.44 -4.33
N PHE A 146 4.56 2.43 -3.29
CA PHE A 146 3.71 3.56 -2.93
C PHE A 146 4.55 4.83 -2.73
N ALA A 147 5.58 4.79 -1.90
CA ALA A 147 6.40 5.96 -1.60
C ALA A 147 7.15 6.49 -2.85
N THR A 148 7.70 5.58 -3.65
CA THR A 148 8.40 5.93 -4.88
C THR A 148 7.45 6.55 -5.91
N SER A 149 6.26 5.95 -6.11
CA SER A 149 5.24 6.47 -7.03
C SER A 149 4.72 7.83 -6.58
N TRP A 150 4.45 8.00 -5.27
CA TRP A 150 4.03 9.29 -4.71
C TRP A 150 5.01 10.41 -5.05
N LEU A 151 6.30 10.16 -4.83
CA LEU A 151 7.34 11.13 -5.09
C LEU A 151 7.58 11.34 -6.59
N ALA A 152 7.51 10.29 -7.41
CA ALA A 152 7.67 10.39 -8.87
C ALA A 152 6.57 11.25 -9.51
N GLU A 153 5.34 11.17 -9.01
CA GLU A 153 4.20 12.01 -9.43
C GLU A 153 4.24 13.43 -8.85
N GLY A 154 5.29 13.79 -8.14
CA GLY A 154 5.48 15.13 -7.57
C GLY A 154 4.78 15.36 -6.24
N GLY A 155 4.34 14.31 -5.56
CA GLY A 155 3.75 14.41 -4.24
C GLY A 155 4.70 14.98 -3.20
N ASN A 156 4.15 15.72 -2.24
CA ASN A 156 4.92 16.39 -1.19
C ASN A 156 5.50 15.39 -0.18
N GLU A 157 6.75 15.59 0.23
CA GLU A 157 7.46 14.73 1.17
C GLU A 157 6.85 14.73 2.58
N ASN A 158 6.38 15.87 3.06
CA ASN A 158 5.76 15.97 4.38
C ASN A 158 4.41 15.26 4.40
N GLU A 159 3.63 15.39 3.33
CA GLU A 159 2.37 14.66 3.17
C GLU A 159 2.59 13.15 3.08
N LEU A 160 3.62 12.71 2.34
CA LEU A 160 4.03 11.31 2.31
C LEU A 160 4.37 10.80 3.71
N MET A 161 5.08 11.61 4.52
CA MET A 161 5.40 11.23 5.90
C MET A 161 4.12 11.04 6.74
N LEU A 162 3.14 11.92 6.59
CA LEU A 162 1.86 11.83 7.30
C LEU A 162 1.10 10.55 6.91
N VAL A 163 0.90 10.33 5.61
CA VAL A 163 0.19 9.17 5.09
C VAL A 163 0.92 7.88 5.44
N ALA A 164 2.24 7.80 5.23
CA ALA A 164 3.02 6.63 5.56
C ALA A 164 3.20 6.41 7.08
N GLY A 165 2.91 7.41 7.92
CA GLY A 165 3.15 7.35 9.36
C GLY A 165 4.63 7.25 9.70
N TRP A 166 5.48 8.01 8.99
CA TRP A 166 6.89 8.13 9.26
C TRP A 166 7.18 9.30 10.21
N LYS A 167 8.02 9.05 11.21
CA LYS A 167 8.39 10.07 12.21
C LYS A 167 9.73 10.74 11.89
N SER A 168 10.51 10.20 10.96
CA SER A 168 11.85 10.68 10.64
C SER A 168 12.00 10.91 9.13
N ARG A 169 12.60 12.01 8.75
CA ARG A 169 12.97 12.33 7.37
C ARG A 169 13.93 11.30 6.76
N ILE A 170 14.75 10.64 7.56
CA ILE A 170 15.64 9.57 7.10
C ILE A 170 14.87 8.50 6.31
N MET A 171 13.62 8.25 6.69
CA MET A 171 12.77 7.29 5.96
C MET A 171 12.38 7.79 4.57
N VAL A 172 12.18 9.09 4.40
CA VAL A 172 11.86 9.72 3.10
C VAL A 172 13.13 9.83 2.26
N ASP A 173 14.25 10.21 2.86
CA ASP A 173 15.53 10.43 2.18
C ASP A 173 15.99 9.20 1.38
N ARG A 174 15.62 8.00 1.83
CA ARG A 174 15.87 6.74 1.09
C ARG A 174 15.19 6.72 -0.29
N TYR A 175 14.06 7.40 -0.43
CA TYR A 175 13.27 7.44 -1.66
C TYR A 175 13.58 8.68 -2.50
N THR A 176 13.86 9.81 -1.85
CA THR A 176 14.08 11.08 -2.52
C THR A 176 15.39 11.09 -3.32
N LYS A 177 16.46 10.47 -2.81
CA LYS A 177 17.75 10.42 -3.48
C LYS A 177 17.69 9.78 -4.85
N ALA A 178 16.89 8.72 -5.02
CA ALA A 178 16.77 8.00 -6.27
C ALA A 178 16.00 8.79 -7.37
N THR A 179 15.15 9.73 -7.00
CA THR A 179 14.26 10.46 -7.92
C THR A 179 14.53 11.97 -7.95
N ALA A 180 15.49 12.47 -7.17
CA ALA A 180 15.70 13.90 -6.93
C ALA A 180 15.93 14.70 -8.22
N VAL A 181 16.79 14.22 -9.10
CA VAL A 181 17.15 14.93 -10.35
C VAL A 181 15.97 14.99 -11.32
N GLU A 182 15.25 13.87 -11.48
CA GLU A 182 14.07 13.81 -12.36
C GLU A 182 12.94 14.69 -11.83
N ARG A 183 12.70 14.66 -10.54
CA ARG A 183 11.71 15.52 -9.86
C ARG A 183 12.06 17.01 -9.98
N ALA A 184 13.33 17.37 -9.80
CA ALA A 184 13.78 18.76 -9.96
C ALA A 184 13.56 19.25 -11.41
N ARG A 185 13.90 18.42 -12.41
CA ARG A 185 13.65 18.75 -13.83
C ARG A 185 12.16 18.91 -14.12
N ALA A 186 11.32 17.97 -13.66
CA ALA A 186 9.87 18.03 -13.86
C ALA A 186 9.24 19.24 -13.15
N SER A 187 9.73 19.60 -11.97
CA SER A 187 9.28 20.79 -11.25
C SER A 187 9.71 22.07 -11.96
N HIS A 188 10.94 22.14 -12.43
CA HIS A 188 11.44 23.29 -13.19
C HIS A 188 10.66 23.50 -14.50
N ALA A 189 10.34 22.41 -15.23
CA ALA A 189 9.54 22.50 -16.44
C ALA A 189 8.13 23.03 -16.22
N ARG A 190 7.56 22.85 -15.02
CA ARG A 190 6.23 23.39 -14.65
C ARG A 190 6.30 24.81 -14.10
N LEU A 191 7.44 25.23 -13.61
CA LEU A 191 7.62 26.47 -12.85
C LEU A 191 8.85 27.26 -13.32
N PRO A 192 9.08 27.44 -14.63
CA PRO A 192 10.27 28.16 -15.10
C PRO A 192 10.14 29.65 -14.72
N PRO A 193 11.07 30.21 -13.92
CA PRO A 193 10.94 31.59 -13.46
C PRO A 193 10.98 32.61 -14.61
N ALA A 194 11.78 32.35 -15.64
CA ALA A 194 11.94 33.25 -16.78
C ALA A 194 10.70 33.33 -17.68
N ASP A 195 9.91 32.26 -17.78
CA ASP A 195 8.71 32.23 -18.64
C ASP A 195 7.53 33.02 -18.01
N ARG A 196 7.73 33.61 -16.84
CA ARG A 196 6.75 34.40 -16.11
C ARG A 196 7.06 35.89 -16.10
N LEU A 197 8.16 36.29 -16.72
CA LEU A 197 8.57 37.69 -16.89
C LEU A 197 8.10 38.21 -18.24
#